data_75d2f087de32d5d3f72471c5626ec23c
#
_entry.id   75d2f087de32d5d3f72471c5626ec23c
#
_cell.length_a   1.000
_cell.length_b   1.000
_cell.length_c   1.000
_cell.angle_alpha   90.00
_cell.angle_beta   90.00
_cell.angle_gamma   90.00
#
_symmetry.space_group_name_H-M   'P 1'
#
loop_
_entity.id
_entity.type
_entity.pdbx_description
1 polymer ?
#
loop_
_entity_poly.entity_id
_entity_poly.type
_entity_poly.pdbx_seq_one_letter_code
_entity_poly.pdbx_strand_id
1 'polypeptide(L)' 'MKLNIISLKGIEFEGDVVSVNVKTTSGEITVLDNHRPLITALAKCQAVVIKKDGEKLNFNIESGFFEVGEGNQASILVG' A
#
# COMPACT_ATOMS: atom_id res chain seq x y z
N MET A 1 -5.22 -7.60 6.01
CA MET A 1 -4.56 -7.95 4.74
C MET A 1 -3.06 -7.94 4.91
N LYS A 2 -2.38 -8.73 4.13
CA LYS A 2 -0.92 -8.74 4.15
C LYS A 2 -0.39 -7.70 3.16
N LEU A 3 0.48 -6.81 3.64
CA LEU A 3 1.04 -5.74 2.82
C LEU A 3 2.54 -5.88 2.71
N ASN A 4 3.05 -5.73 1.49
CA ASN A 4 4.49 -5.61 1.22
C ASN A 4 4.74 -4.27 0.57
N ILE A 5 5.76 -3.56 1.04
CA ILE A 5 6.24 -2.33 0.39
C ILE A 5 7.66 -2.62 -0.04
N ILE A 6 7.91 -2.58 -1.34
CA ILE A 6 9.18 -2.99 -1.94
C ILE A 6 9.75 -1.85 -2.77
N SER A 7 11.03 -1.55 -2.58
CA SER A 7 11.75 -0.57 -3.35
C SER A 7 12.97 -1.21 -3.98
N LEU A 8 13.75 -0.42 -4.72
CA LEU A 8 15.01 -0.90 -5.29
C LEU A 8 16.00 -1.34 -4.22
N LYS A 9 15.85 -0.83 -2.99
CA LYS A 9 16.73 -1.20 -1.88
C LYS A 9 16.31 -2.50 -1.20
N GLY A 10 15.11 -3.00 -1.53
CA GLY A 10 14.59 -4.22 -0.94
C GLY A 10 13.24 -4.00 -0.29
N ILE A 11 12.93 -4.82 0.71
CA ILE A 11 11.65 -4.77 1.40
C ILE A 11 11.69 -3.65 2.44
N GLU A 12 10.82 -2.64 2.27
CA GLU A 12 10.70 -1.52 3.21
C GLU A 12 9.74 -1.83 4.34
N PHE A 13 8.74 -2.66 4.07
CA PHE A 13 7.75 -3.07 5.06
C PHE A 13 7.11 -4.38 4.64
N GLU A 14 6.82 -5.21 5.61
CA GLU A 14 6.06 -6.45 5.39
C GLU A 14 5.30 -6.76 6.68
N GLY A 15 3.99 -6.94 6.58
CA GLY A 15 3.20 -7.26 7.76
C GLY A 15 1.70 -7.22 7.50
N ASP A 16 0.95 -7.53 8.55
CA ASP A 16 -0.50 -7.51 8.52
C ASP A 16 -1.02 -6.11 8.85
N VAL A 17 -1.89 -5.59 7.99
CA VAL A 17 -2.46 -4.26 8.15
C VAL A 17 -3.98 -4.32 7.99
N VAL A 18 -4.67 -3.31 8.51
CA VAL A 18 -6.12 -3.22 8.35
C VAL A 18 -6.51 -2.17 7.31
N SER A 19 -5.63 -1.22 7.00
CA SER A 19 -5.94 -0.24 5.96
C SER A 19 -4.66 0.31 5.34
N VAL A 20 -4.77 0.69 4.06
CA VAL A 20 -3.71 1.36 3.32
C VAL A 20 -4.34 2.54 2.59
N ASN A 21 -3.87 3.74 2.89
CA ASN A 21 -4.33 4.95 2.21
C ASN A 21 -3.20 5.46 1.32
N VAL A 22 -3.50 5.66 0.05
CA VAL A 22 -2.53 6.16 -0.94
C VAL A 22 -3.22 7.15 -1.88
N LYS A 23 -2.41 7.94 -2.57
CA LYS A 23 -2.89 8.79 -3.66
C LYS A 23 -2.49 8.16 -4.97
N THR A 24 -3.47 7.89 -5.80
CA THR A 24 -3.25 7.37 -7.15
C THR A 24 -3.27 8.52 -8.14
N THR A 25 -2.91 8.23 -9.38
CA THR A 25 -3.01 9.23 -10.44
C THR A 25 -4.47 9.62 -10.73
N SER A 26 -5.44 8.85 -10.24
CA SER A 26 -6.87 9.14 -10.39
C SER A 26 -7.53 9.63 -9.10
N GLY A 27 -6.77 9.82 -8.04
CA GLY A 27 -7.29 10.31 -6.77
C GLY A 27 -6.87 9.47 -5.57
N GLU A 28 -7.31 9.90 -4.41
CA GLU A 28 -6.97 9.23 -3.15
C GLU A 28 -7.88 8.02 -2.92
N ILE A 29 -7.30 6.92 -2.47
CA ILE A 29 -8.06 5.72 -2.13
C ILE A 29 -7.63 5.18 -0.77
N THR A 30 -8.54 4.51 -0.08
CA THR A 30 -8.24 3.75 1.12
C THR A 30 -8.70 2.32 0.89
N VAL A 31 -7.77 1.38 1.03
CA VAL A 31 -8.05 -0.05 0.82
C VAL A 31 -8.10 -0.74 2.17
N LEU A 32 -9.20 -1.44 2.41
CA LEU A 32 -9.43 -2.21 3.64
C LEU A 32 -9.32 -3.69 3.34
N ASP A 33 -9.45 -4.51 4.39
CA ASP A 33 -9.40 -5.96 4.26
C ASP A 33 -10.37 -6.47 3.20
N ASN A 34 -9.93 -7.48 2.47
CA ASN A 34 -10.75 -8.19 1.47
C ASN A 34 -11.22 -7.31 0.32
N HIS A 35 -10.41 -6.30 0.00
CA HIS A 35 -10.68 -5.45 -1.16
C HIS A 35 -10.54 -6.26 -2.45
N ARG A 36 -11.37 -5.93 -3.44
CA ARG A 36 -11.27 -6.56 -4.76
C ARG A 36 -9.92 -6.27 -5.40
N PRO A 37 -9.40 -7.19 -6.23
CA PRO A 37 -8.14 -6.95 -6.92
C PRO A 37 -8.14 -5.66 -7.72
N LEU A 38 -7.02 -4.95 -7.67
CA LEU A 38 -6.84 -3.74 -8.45
C LEU A 38 -5.35 -3.49 -8.66
N ILE A 39 -5.00 -2.78 -9.73
CA ILE A 39 -3.65 -2.29 -9.97
C ILE A 39 -3.77 -0.83 -10.37
N THR A 40 -3.00 0.04 -9.73
CA THR A 40 -3.05 1.47 -10.05
C THR A 40 -1.67 2.10 -9.89
N ALA A 41 -1.41 3.12 -10.70
CA ALA A 41 -0.21 3.91 -10.57
C ALA A 41 -0.36 4.88 -9.40
N LEU A 42 0.72 5.10 -8.65
CA LEU A 42 0.74 5.99 -7.51
C LEU A 42 1.28 7.35 -7.88
N ALA A 43 0.63 8.38 -7.37
CA ALA A 43 1.15 9.74 -7.41
C ALA A 43 2.07 9.93 -6.20
N LYS A 44 2.86 11.00 -6.24
CA LYS A 44 3.69 11.36 -5.09
C LYS A 44 2.79 11.59 -3.88
N CYS A 45 3.07 10.87 -2.78
CA CYS A 45 2.22 10.94 -1.59
C CYS A 45 2.92 10.31 -0.39
N GLN A 46 2.28 10.43 0.76
CA GLN A 46 2.59 9.58 1.89
C GLN A 46 1.57 8.47 1.94
N ALA A 47 2.03 7.22 1.85
CA ALA A 47 1.16 6.08 2.09
C ALA A 47 0.95 5.98 3.61
N VAL A 48 -0.30 5.91 4.04
CA VAL A 48 -0.63 5.80 5.46
C VAL A 48 -1.14 4.39 5.69
N VAL A 49 -0.46 3.66 6.54
CA VAL A 49 -0.74 2.26 6.81
C VAL A 49 -1.15 2.12 8.27
N ILE A 50 -2.28 1.48 8.51
CA ILE A 50 -2.70 1.14 9.87
C ILE A 50 -2.47 -0.35 10.05
N LYS A 51 -1.58 -0.69 10.97
CA LYS A 51 -1.26 -2.08 11.28
C LYS A 51 -2.39 -2.73 12.05
N LYS A 52 -2.37 -4.05 12.08
CA LYS A 52 -3.41 -4.82 12.78
C LYS A 52 -3.47 -4.50 14.25
N ASP A 53 -2.34 -4.12 14.87
CA ASP A 53 -2.29 -3.73 16.27
C ASP A 53 -2.70 -2.27 16.52
N GLY A 54 -3.07 -1.54 15.46
CA GLY A 54 -3.50 -0.15 15.55
C GLY A 54 -2.41 0.88 15.30
N GLU A 55 -1.16 0.45 15.18
CA GLU A 55 -0.06 1.38 14.93
C GLU A 55 -0.18 2.00 13.55
N LYS A 56 0.02 3.31 13.46
CA LYS A 56 -0.03 4.07 12.21
C LYS A 56 1.38 4.32 11.72
N LEU A 57 1.65 3.94 10.48
CA LEU A 57 2.94 4.16 9.82
C LEU A 57 2.75 5.00 8.57
N ASN A 58 3.74 5.84 8.27
CA ASN A 58 3.73 6.66 7.07
C ASN A 58 4.96 6.33 6.23
N PHE A 59 4.76 6.21 4.91
CA PHE A 59 5.85 5.94 3.97
C PHE A 59 5.81 6.96 2.84
N ASN A 60 6.95 7.59 2.56
CA ASN A 60 7.03 8.55 1.46
C ASN A 60 7.15 7.80 0.14
N ILE A 61 6.25 8.10 -0.79
CA ILE A 61 6.21 7.50 -2.12
C ILE A 61 6.40 8.60 -3.14
N GLU A 62 7.47 8.53 -3.94
CA GLU A 62 7.68 9.47 -5.04
C GLU A 62 6.91 9.03 -6.27
N SER A 63 6.94 7.73 -6.56
CA SER A 63 6.21 7.13 -7.67
C SER A 63 6.16 5.63 -7.42
N GLY A 64 5.31 4.94 -8.15
CA GLY A 64 5.23 3.49 -8.05
C GLY A 64 3.88 2.96 -8.45
N PHE A 65 3.63 1.73 -8.04
CA PHE A 65 2.38 1.03 -8.32
C PHE A 65 1.86 0.39 -7.04
N PHE A 66 0.54 0.34 -6.94
CA PHE A 66 -0.15 -0.34 -5.86
C PHE A 66 -0.99 -1.46 -6.46
N GLU A 67 -0.82 -2.65 -5.93
CA GLU A 67 -1.55 -3.82 -6.39
C GLU A 67 -2.26 -4.47 -5.22
N VAL A 68 -3.55 -4.75 -5.38
CA VAL A 68 -4.31 -5.61 -4.47
C VAL A 68 -4.57 -6.90 -5.24
N GLY A 69 -4.07 -8.02 -4.71
CA GLY A 69 -4.22 -9.30 -5.36
C GLY A 69 -5.28 -10.18 -4.70
N GLU A 70 -5.36 -11.40 -5.16
CA GLU A 70 -6.22 -12.40 -4.57
C GLU A 70 -5.67 -12.80 -3.19
N GLY A 71 -6.56 -13.32 -2.32
CA GLY A 71 -6.13 -13.84 -1.03
C GLY A 71 -5.81 -12.77 0.00
N ASN A 72 -6.45 -11.61 -0.10
CA ASN A 72 -6.31 -10.52 0.88
C ASN A 72 -4.86 -10.07 1.02
N GLN A 73 -4.20 -9.86 -0.12
CA GLN A 73 -2.80 -9.44 -0.18
C GLN A 73 -2.67 -8.17 -1.00
N ALA A 74 -1.72 -7.32 -0.61
CA ALA A 74 -1.46 -6.06 -1.29
C ALA A 74 0.04 -5.80 -1.35
N SER A 75 0.46 -5.06 -2.39
CA SER A 75 1.87 -4.70 -2.57
C SER A 75 1.97 -3.27 -3.07
N ILE A 76 2.97 -2.55 -2.56
CA ILE A 76 3.37 -1.26 -3.10
C ILE A 76 4.78 -1.43 -3.65
N LEU A 77 4.94 -1.13 -4.94
CA LEU A 77 6.24 -1.14 -5.60
C LEU A 77 6.67 0.31 -5.78
N VAL A 78 7.74 0.70 -5.08
CA VAL A 78 8.22 2.08 -5.09
C VAL A 78 9.31 2.23 -6.12
N GLY A 79 9.09 3.16 -7.04
CA GLY A 79 10.05 3.44 -8.10
C GLY A 79 11.14 4.41 -7.71
#